data_348853f0957305928de2610148dc5ac8
#
_entry.id   348853f0957305928de2610148dc5ac8
#
_cell.length_a   1.000
_cell.length_b   1.000
_cell.length_c   1.000
_cell.angle_alpha   90.00
_cell.angle_beta   90.00
_cell.angle_gamma   90.00
#
_symmetry.space_group_name_H-M   'P 1'
#
loop_
_entity.id
_entity.type
_entity.pdbx_description
1 polymer ?
#
loop_
_entity_poly.entity_id
_entity_poly.type
_entity_poly.pdbx_seq_one_letter_code
_entity_poly.pdbx_strand_id
1 'polypeptide(L)'
;QVAEEAARLFLHENALNTAAFPSLGEIQAELCAWTADLLHGPPEAAGFLTSGGTESILCAVEAARERAAAERGVVDPEIVLARSAHAAFHKAAHLFGLRTRVVPVTDDWTADVDAVADAVGPSTALVVASAPQYPQGVVDPVAEMAGLADSVGANCHVDACMGGFVLPFATDEDPDAWGSPPWDLGVDGVTSISADIHKLGYAPKGVSVLLHRSRELRRYQTFVFDDWLGGRYATPNLQGTRSGLPMAAAWAVVRHLGRDGYRRLVRATLETADRIRAGVRAVDGLSVPGDPRHHLLSITADPAADEPVNIPALGEALAARHWHLDRQGPPDGLHLTVSAGNVPTVNEWLADLSDAVVEARERGNIDPADDGSYATLE
;
A
#
# COMPACT_ATOMS: atom_id res chain seq x y z
N GLN A 1 -9.34 -17.54 -15.19
CA GLN A 1 -9.85 -18.93 -15.17
C GLN A 1 -9.49 -19.62 -13.85
N VAL A 2 -8.19 -19.78 -13.49
CA VAL A 2 -7.75 -20.45 -12.24
C VAL A 2 -8.37 -19.83 -10.98
N ALA A 3 -8.40 -18.49 -10.90
CA ALA A 3 -9.04 -17.78 -9.80
C ALA A 3 -10.54 -17.99 -9.71
N GLU A 4 -11.23 -18.03 -10.86
CA GLU A 4 -12.68 -18.25 -10.94
C GLU A 4 -13.07 -19.66 -10.52
N GLU A 5 -12.30 -20.66 -10.93
CA GLU A 5 -12.53 -22.04 -10.53
C GLU A 5 -12.37 -22.23 -9.03
N ALA A 6 -11.28 -21.70 -8.44
CA ALA A 6 -11.07 -21.73 -7.01
C ALA A 6 -12.17 -20.97 -6.25
N ALA A 7 -12.55 -19.78 -6.72
CA ALA A 7 -13.63 -18.99 -6.13
C ALA A 7 -14.96 -19.75 -6.07
N ARG A 8 -15.33 -20.46 -7.14
CA ARG A 8 -16.57 -21.24 -7.20
C ARG A 8 -16.60 -22.38 -6.19
N LEU A 9 -15.46 -23.03 -5.94
CA LEU A 9 -15.36 -24.11 -4.96
C LEU A 9 -15.60 -23.63 -3.52
N PHE A 10 -15.29 -22.36 -3.23
CA PHE A 10 -15.37 -21.77 -1.88
C PHE A 10 -16.48 -20.70 -1.77
N LEU A 11 -17.46 -20.72 -2.67
CA LEU A 11 -18.52 -19.70 -2.72
C LEU A 11 -19.35 -19.62 -1.43
N HIS A 12 -19.56 -20.76 -0.77
CA HIS A 12 -20.41 -20.89 0.42
C HIS A 12 -19.61 -21.08 1.72
N GLU A 13 -18.28 -21.11 1.64
CA GLU A 13 -17.40 -21.32 2.76
C GLU A 13 -17.10 -20.01 3.50
N ASN A 14 -16.89 -20.08 4.82
CA ASN A 14 -16.52 -18.89 5.60
C ASN A 14 -15.32 -19.14 6.53
N ALA A 15 -14.53 -18.09 6.72
CA ALA A 15 -13.31 -18.12 7.50
C ALA A 15 -13.47 -17.62 8.95
N LEU A 16 -14.69 -17.53 9.48
CA LEU A 16 -14.91 -17.25 10.90
C LEU A 16 -14.52 -18.46 11.74
N ASN A 17 -15.00 -19.64 11.35
CA ASN A 17 -14.74 -20.88 12.07
C ASN A 17 -13.91 -21.83 11.21
N THR A 18 -12.60 -21.71 11.30
CA THR A 18 -11.65 -22.57 10.57
C THR A 18 -11.65 -24.03 11.07
N ALA A 19 -12.24 -24.33 12.23
CA ALA A 19 -12.45 -25.71 12.64
C ALA A 19 -13.57 -26.40 11.84
N ALA A 20 -14.58 -25.64 11.41
CA ALA A 20 -15.62 -26.13 10.52
C ALA A 20 -15.17 -26.13 9.04
N PHE A 21 -14.26 -25.24 8.68
CA PHE A 21 -13.71 -25.07 7.32
C PHE A 21 -12.17 -25.13 7.35
N PRO A 22 -11.56 -26.29 7.63
CA PRO A 22 -10.12 -26.41 7.86
C PRO A 22 -9.27 -25.99 6.68
N SER A 23 -9.73 -26.21 5.44
CA SER A 23 -9.03 -25.79 4.24
C SER A 23 -8.79 -24.26 4.19
N LEU A 24 -9.70 -23.44 4.73
CA LEU A 24 -9.50 -21.99 4.80
C LEU A 24 -8.44 -21.60 5.82
N GLY A 25 -8.30 -22.37 6.91
CA GLY A 25 -7.20 -22.22 7.85
C GLY A 25 -5.85 -22.52 7.21
N GLU A 26 -5.78 -23.61 6.41
CA GLU A 26 -4.57 -23.99 5.66
C GLU A 26 -4.21 -22.95 4.59
N ILE A 27 -5.19 -22.51 3.78
CA ILE A 27 -5.01 -21.46 2.78
C ILE A 27 -4.47 -20.17 3.42
N GLN A 28 -5.06 -19.74 4.54
CA GLN A 28 -4.56 -18.56 5.25
C GLN A 28 -3.12 -18.76 5.73
N ALA A 29 -2.82 -19.91 6.33
CA ALA A 29 -1.48 -20.20 6.82
C ALA A 29 -0.45 -20.24 5.68
N GLU A 30 -0.76 -20.86 4.54
CA GLU A 30 0.12 -20.92 3.38
C GLU A 30 0.34 -19.54 2.76
N LEU A 31 -0.70 -18.72 2.59
CA LEU A 31 -0.56 -17.37 2.04
C LEU A 31 0.24 -16.45 2.97
N CYS A 32 0.01 -16.52 4.28
CA CYS A 32 0.80 -15.77 5.24
C CYS A 32 2.27 -16.23 5.24
N ALA A 33 2.54 -17.53 5.21
CA ALA A 33 3.90 -18.06 5.17
C ALA A 33 4.63 -17.69 3.87
N TRP A 34 3.96 -17.80 2.73
CA TRP A 34 4.52 -17.42 1.43
C TRP A 34 4.85 -15.92 1.36
N THR A 35 3.94 -15.08 1.91
CA THR A 35 4.16 -13.63 1.95
C THR A 35 5.27 -13.28 2.95
N ALA A 36 5.36 -13.96 4.10
CA ALA A 36 6.44 -13.74 5.05
C ALA A 36 7.81 -14.10 4.46
N ASP A 37 7.91 -15.22 3.74
CA ASP A 37 9.13 -15.61 3.02
C ASP A 37 9.50 -14.58 1.92
N LEU A 38 8.50 -14.07 1.19
CA LEU A 38 8.70 -13.04 0.18
C LEU A 38 9.23 -11.71 0.76
N LEU A 39 8.78 -11.34 1.96
CA LEU A 39 9.08 -10.08 2.64
C LEU A 39 10.14 -10.23 3.74
N HIS A 40 11.02 -11.23 3.62
CA HIS A 40 12.14 -11.50 4.54
C HIS A 40 11.74 -11.55 6.01
N GLY A 41 10.52 -12.04 6.29
CA GLY A 41 10.02 -12.22 7.66
C GLY A 41 10.85 -13.26 8.42
N PRO A 42 11.15 -13.03 9.70
CA PRO A 42 11.82 -14.02 10.54
C PRO A 42 10.93 -15.26 10.74
N PRO A 43 11.48 -16.38 11.20
CA PRO A 43 10.72 -17.63 11.37
C PRO A 43 9.49 -17.51 12.28
N GLU A 44 9.50 -16.53 13.19
CA GLU A 44 8.40 -16.21 14.11
C GLU A 44 7.32 -15.34 13.48
N ALA A 45 7.55 -14.81 12.28
CA ALA A 45 6.59 -13.97 11.59
C ALA A 45 5.23 -14.68 11.45
N ALA A 46 4.18 -13.95 11.73
CA ALA A 46 2.82 -14.50 11.71
C ALA A 46 1.81 -13.42 11.36
N GLY A 47 0.72 -13.80 10.71
CA GLY A 47 -0.29 -12.85 10.29
C GLY A 47 -1.65 -13.43 10.05
N PHE A 48 -2.50 -12.60 9.48
CA PHE A 48 -3.84 -12.96 9.06
C PHE A 48 -4.15 -12.37 7.70
N LEU A 49 -5.04 -13.02 6.97
CA LEU A 49 -5.67 -12.42 5.79
C LEU A 49 -6.74 -11.43 6.22
N THR A 50 -6.79 -10.31 5.53
CA THR A 50 -7.79 -9.25 5.68
C THR A 50 -8.53 -9.05 4.37
N SER A 51 -9.62 -8.27 4.37
CA SER A 51 -10.43 -7.99 3.18
C SER A 51 -9.76 -6.98 2.23
N GLY A 52 -8.68 -6.34 2.65
CA GLY A 52 -7.96 -5.33 1.85
C GLY A 52 -7.05 -4.46 2.72
N GLY A 53 -6.25 -3.60 2.05
CA GLY A 53 -5.28 -2.73 2.71
C GLY A 53 -5.88 -1.87 3.82
N THR A 54 -7.08 -1.32 3.62
CA THR A 54 -7.75 -0.53 4.67
C THR A 54 -7.98 -1.35 5.94
N GLU A 55 -8.46 -2.59 5.85
CA GLU A 55 -8.62 -3.44 7.04
C GLU A 55 -7.26 -3.81 7.64
N SER A 56 -6.24 -4.09 6.82
CA SER A 56 -4.88 -4.34 7.32
C SER A 56 -4.35 -3.16 8.13
N ILE A 57 -4.51 -1.94 7.62
CA ILE A 57 -4.13 -0.70 8.31
C ILE A 57 -4.90 -0.52 9.63
N LEU A 58 -6.23 -0.70 9.61
CA LEU A 58 -7.06 -0.62 10.80
C LEU A 58 -6.58 -1.60 11.88
N CYS A 59 -6.37 -2.86 11.52
CA CYS A 59 -5.86 -3.90 12.44
C CYS A 59 -4.44 -3.62 12.94
N ALA A 60 -3.56 -3.05 12.11
CA ALA A 60 -2.20 -2.69 12.52
C ALA A 60 -2.21 -1.54 13.54
N VAL A 61 -3.07 -0.53 13.33
CA VAL A 61 -3.26 0.60 14.27
C VAL A 61 -3.87 0.12 15.59
N GLU A 62 -4.90 -0.73 15.53
CA GLU A 62 -5.49 -1.34 16.72
C GLU A 62 -4.43 -2.12 17.52
N ALA A 63 -3.68 -3.00 16.87
CA ALA A 63 -2.64 -3.79 17.51
C ALA A 63 -1.55 -2.92 18.16
N ALA A 64 -1.16 -1.83 17.53
CA ALA A 64 -0.19 -0.88 18.08
C ALA A 64 -0.74 -0.15 19.32
N ARG A 65 -2.00 0.28 19.28
CA ARG A 65 -2.71 0.88 20.42
C ARG A 65 -2.75 -0.10 21.61
N GLU A 66 -3.22 -1.31 21.36
CA GLU A 66 -3.36 -2.32 22.41
C GLU A 66 -2.00 -2.70 23.04
N ARG A 67 -0.96 -2.82 22.23
CA ARG A 67 0.40 -3.05 22.73
C ARG A 67 0.89 -1.87 23.57
N ALA A 68 0.74 -0.65 23.08
CA ALA A 68 1.18 0.56 23.80
C ALA A 68 0.48 0.69 25.15
N ALA A 69 -0.81 0.41 25.22
CA ALA A 69 -1.57 0.39 26.48
C ALA A 69 -1.08 -0.74 27.41
N ALA A 70 -0.93 -1.97 26.89
CA ALA A 70 -0.60 -3.13 27.71
C ALA A 70 0.85 -3.12 28.24
N GLU A 71 1.83 -2.73 27.41
CA GLU A 71 3.25 -2.84 27.76
C GLU A 71 3.80 -1.54 28.37
N ARG A 72 3.23 -0.37 28.00
CA ARG A 72 3.77 0.95 28.40
C ARG A 72 2.76 1.81 29.17
N GLY A 73 1.51 1.36 29.32
CA GLY A 73 0.46 2.10 30.01
C GLY A 73 0.03 3.40 29.29
N VAL A 74 0.19 3.46 27.97
CA VAL A 74 -0.17 4.65 27.17
C VAL A 74 -1.70 4.78 27.13
N VAL A 75 -2.20 5.91 27.64
CA VAL A 75 -3.64 6.20 27.72
C VAL A 75 -4.12 7.05 26.55
N ASP A 76 -3.27 7.93 26.03
CA ASP A 76 -3.58 8.84 24.93
C ASP A 76 -2.58 8.61 23.78
N PRO A 77 -2.77 7.52 23.01
CA PRO A 77 -1.79 7.07 22.01
C PRO A 77 -1.77 7.95 20.76
N GLU A 78 -0.60 8.04 20.15
CA GLU A 78 -0.36 8.79 18.93
C GLU A 78 0.16 7.91 17.80
N ILE A 79 -0.18 8.28 16.54
CA ILE A 79 0.43 7.78 15.32
C ILE A 79 1.29 8.88 14.73
N VAL A 80 2.55 8.58 14.44
CA VAL A 80 3.46 9.44 13.68
C VAL A 80 3.53 8.93 12.24
N LEU A 81 3.22 9.79 11.27
CA LEU A 81 3.14 9.42 9.84
C LEU A 81 3.48 10.62 8.95
N ALA A 82 4.07 10.34 7.79
CA ALA A 82 4.29 11.37 6.78
C ALA A 82 2.97 11.81 6.13
N ARG A 83 2.94 13.06 5.61
CA ARG A 83 1.80 13.58 4.86
C ARG A 83 1.43 12.73 3.63
N SER A 84 2.37 11.98 3.09
CA SER A 84 2.19 11.05 1.97
C SER A 84 1.57 9.71 2.36
N ALA A 85 1.47 9.38 3.66
CA ALA A 85 0.90 8.11 4.12
C ALA A 85 -0.59 8.00 3.75
N HIS A 86 -1.04 6.77 3.51
CA HIS A 86 -2.40 6.51 3.06
C HIS A 86 -3.45 7.00 4.07
N ALA A 87 -4.51 7.67 3.57
CA ALA A 87 -5.56 8.29 4.38
C ALA A 87 -6.29 7.31 5.35
N ALA A 88 -6.21 6.00 5.10
CA ALA A 88 -6.77 4.99 6.00
C ALA A 88 -6.14 5.00 7.41
N PHE A 89 -4.92 5.52 7.59
CA PHE A 89 -4.34 5.71 8.92
C PHE A 89 -5.07 6.80 9.71
N HIS A 90 -5.48 7.88 9.06
CA HIS A 90 -6.33 8.91 9.69
C HIS A 90 -7.72 8.35 10.04
N LYS A 91 -8.30 7.53 9.16
CA LYS A 91 -9.55 6.81 9.43
C LYS A 91 -9.39 5.87 10.64
N ALA A 92 -8.29 5.13 10.72
CA ALA A 92 -8.00 4.25 11.85
C ALA A 92 -7.85 5.04 13.16
N ALA A 93 -7.09 6.14 13.14
CA ALA A 93 -6.92 7.02 14.29
C ALA A 93 -8.26 7.57 14.79
N HIS A 94 -9.12 8.00 13.86
CA HIS A 94 -10.47 8.47 14.19
C HIS A 94 -11.33 7.38 14.86
N LEU A 95 -11.34 6.17 14.28
CA LEU A 95 -12.17 5.06 14.77
C LEU A 95 -11.70 4.52 16.13
N PHE A 96 -10.40 4.51 16.37
CA PHE A 96 -9.81 3.90 17.56
C PHE A 96 -9.36 4.93 18.62
N GLY A 97 -9.61 6.22 18.39
CA GLY A 97 -9.32 7.27 19.36
C GLY A 97 -7.83 7.57 19.55
N LEU A 98 -7.04 7.52 18.48
CA LEU A 98 -5.64 7.94 18.50
C LEU A 98 -5.51 9.37 17.94
N ARG A 99 -4.47 10.08 18.39
CA ARG A 99 -4.05 11.34 17.76
C ARG A 99 -3.09 11.06 16.61
N THR A 100 -3.13 11.89 15.57
CA THR A 100 -2.17 11.84 14.46
C THR A 100 -1.17 12.98 14.55
N ARG A 101 0.12 12.66 14.47
CA ARG A 101 1.22 13.62 14.28
C ARG A 101 1.72 13.48 12.85
N VAL A 102 1.28 14.40 12.01
CA VAL A 102 1.64 14.42 10.59
C VAL A 102 2.95 15.18 10.43
N VAL A 103 3.95 14.53 9.86
CA VAL A 103 5.23 15.14 9.52
C VAL A 103 5.31 15.48 8.03
N PRO A 104 6.13 16.46 7.64
CA PRO A 104 6.33 16.80 6.23
C PRO A 104 7.02 15.67 5.45
N VAL A 105 7.05 15.82 4.14
CA VAL A 105 7.95 15.10 3.25
C VAL A 105 9.11 16.01 2.84
N THR A 106 10.23 15.40 2.44
CA THR A 106 11.40 16.09 1.88
C THR A 106 11.14 16.55 0.45
N ASP A 107 12.12 17.24 -0.15
CA ASP A 107 12.07 17.60 -1.57
C ASP A 107 12.02 16.36 -2.49
N ASP A 108 12.53 15.21 -2.02
CA ASP A 108 12.46 13.92 -2.71
C ASP A 108 11.15 13.15 -2.45
N TRP A 109 10.21 13.78 -1.76
CA TRP A 109 8.89 13.23 -1.40
C TRP A 109 8.90 12.05 -0.43
N THR A 110 10.04 11.72 0.17
CA THR A 110 10.13 10.74 1.26
C THR A 110 9.75 11.37 2.60
N ALA A 111 9.39 10.58 3.59
CA ALA A 111 9.16 11.06 4.95
C ALA A 111 10.40 11.79 5.48
N ASP A 112 10.21 12.96 6.09
CA ASP A 112 11.28 13.72 6.73
C ASP A 112 11.66 13.07 8.07
N VAL A 113 12.82 12.40 8.10
CA VAL A 113 13.31 11.64 9.27
C VAL A 113 13.57 12.54 10.47
N ASP A 114 14.07 13.75 10.27
CA ASP A 114 14.33 14.70 11.37
C ASP A 114 12.99 15.12 11.99
N ALA A 115 11.98 15.40 11.19
CA ALA A 115 10.65 15.70 11.67
C ALA A 115 9.97 14.49 12.36
N VAL A 116 10.25 13.26 11.91
CA VAL A 116 9.82 12.04 12.62
C VAL A 116 10.51 11.95 13.98
N ALA A 117 11.82 12.21 14.05
CA ALA A 117 12.57 12.18 15.30
C ALA A 117 12.03 13.20 16.33
N ASP A 118 11.66 14.39 15.88
CA ASP A 118 11.03 15.43 16.73
C ASP A 118 9.60 15.06 17.15
N ALA A 119 8.92 14.22 16.38
CA ALA A 119 7.52 13.85 16.63
C ALA A 119 7.38 12.63 17.55
N VAL A 120 8.31 11.67 17.53
CA VAL A 120 8.22 10.45 18.35
C VAL A 120 8.43 10.75 19.84
N GLY A 121 7.70 10.05 20.69
CA GLY A 121 7.80 10.25 22.14
C GLY A 121 7.07 9.16 22.93
N PRO A 122 6.94 9.33 24.28
CA PRO A 122 6.35 8.32 25.16
C PRO A 122 4.93 7.91 24.80
N SER A 123 4.14 8.80 24.17
CA SER A 123 2.76 8.55 23.73
C SER A 123 2.68 7.91 22.36
N THR A 124 3.79 7.82 21.62
CA THR A 124 3.79 7.22 20.27
C THR A 124 3.49 5.72 20.36
N ALA A 125 2.38 5.30 19.79
CA ALA A 125 2.01 3.90 19.66
C ALA A 125 2.53 3.30 18.34
N LEU A 126 2.55 4.11 17.26
CA LEU A 126 2.85 3.67 15.91
C LEU A 126 3.62 4.74 15.14
N VAL A 127 4.68 4.32 14.47
CA VAL A 127 5.32 5.05 13.35
C VAL A 127 4.95 4.34 12.06
N VAL A 128 4.54 5.09 11.04
CA VAL A 128 4.13 4.56 9.74
C VAL A 128 5.14 4.95 8.68
N ALA A 129 5.66 3.96 7.96
CA ALA A 129 6.45 4.14 6.74
C ALA A 129 5.76 3.44 5.56
N SER A 130 5.97 3.91 4.34
CA SER A 130 5.33 3.36 3.14
C SER A 130 6.37 2.83 2.14
N ALA A 131 6.06 1.68 1.54
CA ALA A 131 6.95 1.05 0.57
C ALA A 131 6.18 0.51 -0.66
N PRO A 132 6.02 1.33 -1.72
CA PRO A 132 6.16 2.79 -1.76
C PRO A 132 4.90 3.52 -1.24
N GLN A 133 5.04 4.81 -0.93
CA GLN A 133 3.87 5.65 -0.68
C GLN A 133 3.05 5.83 -1.98
N TYR A 134 1.72 5.94 -1.82
CA TYR A 134 0.81 5.98 -2.97
C TYR A 134 0.97 7.24 -3.84
N PRO A 135 1.02 8.46 -3.30
CA PRO A 135 0.94 9.66 -4.14
C PRO A 135 2.06 9.78 -5.19
N GLN A 136 3.34 9.71 -4.82
CA GLN A 136 4.47 9.91 -5.74
C GLN A 136 5.24 8.63 -6.07
N GLY A 137 4.98 7.52 -5.36
CA GLY A 137 5.59 6.22 -5.65
C GLY A 137 7.01 6.04 -5.13
N VAL A 138 7.45 6.86 -4.17
CA VAL A 138 8.76 6.73 -3.54
C VAL A 138 8.68 5.89 -2.25
N VAL A 139 9.78 5.21 -1.91
CA VAL A 139 9.91 4.40 -0.70
C VAL A 139 10.44 5.28 0.43
N ASP A 140 9.76 5.27 1.57
CA ASP A 140 10.20 6.00 2.76
C ASP A 140 11.50 5.41 3.35
N PRO A 141 12.27 6.18 4.13
CA PRO A 141 13.49 5.73 4.83
C PRO A 141 13.10 4.80 6.01
N VAL A 142 12.67 3.58 5.68
CA VAL A 142 12.06 2.64 6.63
C VAL A 142 13.00 2.27 7.77
N ALA A 143 14.30 2.08 7.48
CA ALA A 143 15.26 1.67 8.51
C ALA A 143 15.43 2.73 9.60
N GLU A 144 15.53 3.99 9.21
CA GLU A 144 15.65 5.12 10.12
C GLU A 144 14.35 5.30 10.92
N MET A 145 13.20 5.25 10.28
CA MET A 145 11.90 5.37 10.93
C MET A 145 11.63 4.23 11.91
N ALA A 146 12.02 3.00 11.56
CA ALA A 146 11.92 1.84 12.43
C ALA A 146 12.82 1.96 13.66
N GLY A 147 14.05 2.45 13.50
CA GLY A 147 14.96 2.74 14.61
C GLY A 147 14.41 3.80 15.57
N LEU A 148 13.77 4.85 15.03
CA LEU A 148 13.13 5.88 15.86
C LEU A 148 11.92 5.31 16.63
N ALA A 149 11.10 4.48 16.01
CA ALA A 149 9.99 3.79 16.67
C ALA A 149 10.48 2.90 17.81
N ASP A 150 11.51 2.10 17.55
CA ASP A 150 12.10 1.19 18.53
C ASP A 150 12.68 1.94 19.73
N SER A 151 13.31 3.09 19.52
CA SER A 151 13.91 3.93 20.57
C SER A 151 12.91 4.37 21.66
N VAL A 152 11.62 4.44 21.33
CA VAL A 152 10.54 4.78 22.26
C VAL A 152 9.62 3.60 22.58
N GLY A 153 9.95 2.38 22.10
CA GLY A 153 9.18 1.17 22.27
C GLY A 153 7.85 1.16 21.49
N ALA A 154 7.73 2.00 20.46
CA ALA A 154 6.56 2.04 19.60
C ALA A 154 6.61 0.94 18.52
N ASN A 155 5.48 0.68 17.90
CA ASN A 155 5.44 -0.14 16.69
C ASN A 155 5.94 0.67 15.49
N CYS A 156 6.58 -0.02 14.52
CA CYS A 156 6.78 0.48 13.17
C CYS A 156 5.98 -0.40 12.21
N HIS A 157 5.04 0.20 11.47
CA HIS A 157 4.30 -0.48 10.42
C HIS A 157 4.73 -0.01 9.05
N VAL A 158 5.01 -0.95 8.16
CA VAL A 158 5.28 -0.66 6.75
C VAL A 158 4.02 -0.90 5.93
N ASP A 159 3.48 0.16 5.35
CA ASP A 159 2.43 0.04 4.35
C ASP A 159 3.05 -0.31 3.00
N ALA A 160 3.06 -1.60 2.69
CA ALA A 160 3.46 -2.15 1.40
C ALA A 160 2.24 -2.71 0.62
N CYS A 161 1.05 -2.16 0.86
CA CYS A 161 -0.16 -2.58 0.14
C CYS A 161 0.01 -2.52 -1.38
N MET A 162 0.77 -1.55 -1.89
CA MET A 162 1.10 -1.45 -3.31
C MET A 162 2.38 -2.20 -3.68
N GLY A 163 3.41 -2.15 -2.82
CA GLY A 163 4.76 -2.63 -3.14
C GLY A 163 5.05 -4.07 -2.78
N GLY A 164 4.33 -4.69 -1.85
CA GLY A 164 4.67 -5.99 -1.29
C GLY A 164 4.78 -7.15 -2.30
N PHE A 165 4.10 -7.04 -3.44
CA PHE A 165 4.17 -8.00 -4.54
C PHE A 165 4.94 -7.46 -5.77
N VAL A 166 5.66 -6.35 -5.62
CA VAL A 166 6.49 -5.75 -6.68
C VAL A 166 7.95 -5.63 -6.24
N LEU A 167 8.20 -4.93 -5.13
CA LEU A 167 9.54 -4.56 -4.71
C LEU A 167 10.50 -5.74 -4.49
N PRO A 168 10.08 -6.88 -3.89
CA PRO A 168 10.97 -8.02 -3.75
C PRO A 168 11.48 -8.55 -5.08
N PHE A 169 10.59 -8.63 -6.07
CA PHE A 169 10.95 -9.10 -7.41
C PHE A 169 11.72 -8.04 -8.21
N ALA A 170 11.45 -6.74 -7.99
CA ALA A 170 12.17 -5.64 -8.63
C ALA A 170 13.65 -5.67 -8.26
N THR A 171 13.96 -5.81 -6.98
CA THR A 171 15.33 -5.92 -6.47
C THR A 171 16.04 -7.17 -7.00
N ASP A 172 15.35 -8.31 -7.10
CA ASP A 172 15.89 -9.55 -7.65
C ASP A 172 16.22 -9.45 -9.16
N GLU A 173 15.43 -8.68 -9.92
CA GLU A 173 15.56 -8.58 -11.37
C GLU A 173 16.65 -7.61 -11.82
N ASP A 174 16.67 -6.40 -11.25
CA ASP A 174 17.69 -5.39 -11.53
C ASP A 174 17.84 -4.46 -10.30
N PRO A 175 18.77 -4.77 -9.39
CA PRO A 175 18.97 -3.98 -8.19
C PRO A 175 19.45 -2.55 -8.47
N ASP A 176 20.15 -2.31 -9.57
CA ASP A 176 20.66 -1.00 -9.93
C ASP A 176 19.54 -0.09 -10.48
N ALA A 177 18.69 -0.64 -11.35
CA ALA A 177 17.56 0.12 -11.93
C ALA A 177 16.36 0.23 -10.99
N TRP A 178 16.00 -0.88 -10.33
CA TRP A 178 14.74 -1.02 -9.60
C TRP A 178 14.91 -1.38 -8.12
N GLY A 179 16.14 -1.38 -7.59
CA GLY A 179 16.39 -1.64 -6.18
C GLY A 179 15.81 -0.54 -5.28
N SER A 180 15.47 -0.94 -4.07
CA SER A 180 15.02 -0.06 -3.00
C SER A 180 15.99 -0.11 -1.82
N PRO A 181 16.08 0.94 -0.99
CA PRO A 181 16.67 0.81 0.33
C PRO A 181 15.93 -0.29 1.12
N PRO A 182 16.50 -0.85 2.18
CA PRO A 182 15.83 -1.86 3.01
C PRO A 182 14.48 -1.34 3.55
N TRP A 183 13.40 -2.14 3.38
CA TRP A 183 12.05 -1.63 3.63
C TRP A 183 11.08 -2.64 4.26
N ASP A 184 11.39 -3.93 4.29
CA ASP A 184 10.48 -4.99 4.69
C ASP A 184 10.75 -5.55 6.10
N LEU A 185 10.23 -6.74 6.42
CA LEU A 185 10.45 -7.39 7.71
C LEU A 185 11.91 -7.80 7.96
N GLY A 186 12.79 -7.72 6.97
CA GLY A 186 14.24 -7.85 7.16
C GLY A 186 14.86 -6.66 7.91
N VAL A 187 14.20 -5.51 7.94
CA VAL A 187 14.65 -4.32 8.67
C VAL A 187 14.37 -4.48 10.17
N ASP A 188 15.41 -4.30 10.99
CA ASP A 188 15.25 -4.30 12.44
C ASP A 188 14.36 -3.13 12.90
N GLY A 189 13.49 -3.41 13.89
CA GLY A 189 12.52 -2.43 14.38
C GLY A 189 11.18 -2.40 13.62
N VAL A 190 11.10 -2.93 12.40
CA VAL A 190 9.81 -3.14 11.72
C VAL A 190 9.03 -4.21 12.46
N THR A 191 7.84 -3.85 12.98
CA THR A 191 6.99 -4.74 13.78
C THR A 191 5.86 -5.39 12.99
N SER A 192 5.39 -4.73 11.91
CA SER A 192 4.32 -5.24 11.06
C SER A 192 4.40 -4.67 9.63
N ILE A 193 3.79 -5.38 8.68
CA ILE A 193 3.73 -5.00 7.27
C ILE A 193 2.41 -5.45 6.66
N SER A 194 1.82 -4.61 5.80
CA SER A 194 0.64 -4.94 4.99
C SER A 194 1.01 -5.09 3.52
N ALA A 195 0.42 -6.09 2.84
CA ALA A 195 0.63 -6.35 1.41
C ALA A 195 -0.65 -6.84 0.75
N ASP A 196 -1.10 -6.17 -0.32
CA ASP A 196 -2.36 -6.48 -0.97
C ASP A 196 -2.19 -7.52 -2.09
N ILE A 197 -2.65 -8.75 -1.85
CA ILE A 197 -2.64 -9.78 -2.90
C ILE A 197 -3.57 -9.37 -4.05
N HIS A 198 -4.67 -8.67 -3.74
CA HIS A 198 -5.67 -8.24 -4.72
C HIS A 198 -5.28 -7.00 -5.54
N LYS A 199 -4.05 -6.48 -5.38
CA LYS A 199 -3.45 -5.42 -6.22
C LYS A 199 -2.45 -6.04 -7.19
N LEU A 200 -1.17 -5.78 -7.00
CA LEU A 200 -0.11 -6.34 -7.85
C LEU A 200 0.22 -7.83 -7.55
N GLY A 201 -0.46 -8.43 -6.58
CA GLY A 201 -0.53 -9.89 -6.44
C GLY A 201 -1.52 -10.55 -7.41
N TYR A 202 -2.24 -9.76 -8.23
CA TYR A 202 -3.14 -10.20 -9.30
C TYR A 202 -4.30 -11.11 -8.88
N ALA A 203 -4.60 -11.18 -7.57
CA ALA A 203 -5.79 -11.87 -7.09
C ALA A 203 -7.07 -11.02 -7.28
N PRO A 204 -8.25 -11.65 -7.35
CA PRO A 204 -9.51 -10.94 -7.25
C PRO A 204 -9.62 -10.11 -5.97
N LYS A 205 -10.41 -9.03 -6.01
CA LYS A 205 -10.58 -8.12 -4.86
C LYS A 205 -11.12 -8.83 -3.63
N GLY A 206 -10.72 -8.33 -2.45
CA GLY A 206 -11.19 -8.84 -1.16
C GLY A 206 -10.16 -9.65 -0.37
N VAL A 207 -8.85 -9.51 -0.66
CA VAL A 207 -7.78 -10.20 0.08
C VAL A 207 -6.50 -9.39 0.14
N SER A 208 -6.00 -9.22 1.36
CA SER A 208 -4.72 -8.64 1.72
C SER A 208 -4.08 -9.46 2.83
N VAL A 209 -2.81 -9.24 3.11
CA VAL A 209 -2.08 -9.88 4.21
C VAL A 209 -1.59 -8.80 5.17
N LEU A 210 -1.85 -9.00 6.45
CA LEU A 210 -1.18 -8.28 7.54
C LEU A 210 -0.26 -9.26 8.26
N LEU A 211 1.05 -8.99 8.21
CA LEU A 211 2.06 -9.75 8.94
C LEU A 211 2.59 -8.94 10.11
N HIS A 212 2.85 -9.63 11.20
CA HIS A 212 3.62 -9.14 12.34
C HIS A 212 4.95 -9.89 12.40
N ARG A 213 6.00 -9.22 12.85
CA ARG A 213 7.34 -9.78 13.00
C ARG A 213 7.36 -11.04 13.89
N SER A 214 6.42 -11.14 14.84
CA SER A 214 6.30 -12.30 15.73
C SER A 214 4.84 -12.59 16.11
N ARG A 215 4.62 -13.81 16.59
CA ARG A 215 3.32 -14.20 17.16
C ARG A 215 2.97 -13.40 18.43
N GLU A 216 3.98 -12.94 19.14
CA GLU A 216 3.80 -12.08 20.30
C GLU A 216 3.23 -10.71 19.93
N LEU A 217 3.75 -10.08 18.90
CA LEU A 217 3.20 -8.84 18.37
C LEU A 217 1.81 -9.04 17.77
N ARG A 218 1.61 -10.14 17.04
CA ARG A 218 0.31 -10.48 16.44
C ARG A 218 -0.82 -10.62 17.47
N ARG A 219 -0.54 -11.04 18.71
CA ARG A 219 -1.59 -11.25 19.74
C ARG A 219 -2.41 -9.98 19.99
N TYR A 220 -1.81 -8.79 19.87
CA TYR A 220 -2.48 -7.53 20.10
C TYR A 220 -3.51 -7.15 19.02
N GLN A 221 -3.49 -7.83 17.87
CA GLN A 221 -4.53 -7.72 16.84
C GLN A 221 -5.80 -8.54 17.19
N THR A 222 -5.71 -9.48 18.12
CA THR A 222 -6.81 -10.41 18.39
C THR A 222 -7.65 -9.90 19.54
N PHE A 223 -8.90 -9.49 19.24
CA PHE A 223 -9.90 -9.22 20.26
C PHE A 223 -10.35 -10.54 20.91
N VAL A 224 -10.41 -10.59 22.23
CA VAL A 224 -10.87 -11.75 23.01
C VAL A 224 -11.87 -11.30 24.05
N PHE A 225 -13.02 -12.00 24.11
CA PHE A 225 -14.05 -11.75 25.11
C PHE A 225 -14.62 -13.10 25.59
N ASP A 226 -14.58 -13.34 26.90
CA ASP A 226 -14.96 -14.61 27.51
C ASP A 226 -16.31 -14.57 28.25
N ASP A 227 -16.83 -13.37 28.58
CA ASP A 227 -18.09 -13.18 29.30
C ASP A 227 -19.27 -12.96 28.34
N TRP A 228 -19.54 -13.97 27.52
CA TRP A 228 -20.65 -14.00 26.56
C TRP A 228 -21.35 -15.35 26.59
N LEU A 229 -22.69 -15.36 26.56
CA LEU A 229 -23.49 -16.61 26.59
C LEU A 229 -23.24 -17.54 25.40
N GLY A 230 -22.73 -17.05 24.28
CA GLY A 230 -22.30 -17.85 23.14
C GLY A 230 -20.93 -18.53 23.31
N GLY A 231 -20.27 -18.34 24.46
CA GLY A 231 -18.95 -18.86 24.76
C GLY A 231 -17.83 -17.86 24.48
N ARG A 232 -16.60 -18.35 24.42
CA ARG A 232 -15.44 -17.50 24.12
C ARG A 232 -15.48 -16.96 22.69
N TYR A 233 -15.46 -15.65 22.55
CA TYR A 233 -15.32 -14.98 21.25
C TYR A 233 -13.89 -14.47 21.07
N ALA A 234 -13.23 -14.89 19.99
CA ALA A 234 -11.89 -14.43 19.64
C ALA A 234 -11.81 -14.18 18.13
N THR A 235 -11.43 -13.00 17.72
CA THR A 235 -11.28 -12.63 16.31
C THR A 235 -10.10 -11.68 16.08
N PRO A 236 -9.26 -11.92 15.06
CA PRO A 236 -8.16 -11.04 14.69
C PRO A 236 -8.56 -9.97 13.68
N ASN A 237 -9.78 -9.99 13.16
CA ASN A 237 -10.26 -9.13 12.08
C ASN A 237 -11.41 -8.25 12.56
N LEU A 238 -11.64 -7.14 11.85
CA LEU A 238 -12.78 -6.25 12.11
C LEU A 238 -14.12 -6.94 11.75
N GLN A 239 -14.09 -7.83 10.76
CA GLN A 239 -15.25 -8.62 10.38
C GLN A 239 -15.26 -9.94 11.15
N GLY A 240 -16.43 -10.42 11.52
CA GLY A 240 -16.63 -11.77 12.03
C GLY A 240 -16.56 -12.79 10.90
N THR A 241 -17.66 -13.01 10.20
CA THR A 241 -17.72 -13.90 9.03
C THR A 241 -17.02 -13.27 7.85
N ARG A 242 -16.08 -14.00 7.26
CA ARG A 242 -15.36 -13.61 6.05
C ARG A 242 -15.58 -14.65 4.96
N SER A 243 -15.72 -14.22 3.71
CA SER A 243 -15.89 -15.11 2.57
C SER A 243 -14.62 -15.94 2.32
N GLY A 244 -14.79 -17.24 2.06
CA GLY A 244 -13.70 -18.10 1.61
C GLY A 244 -13.31 -17.87 0.14
N LEU A 245 -14.22 -17.31 -0.65
CA LEU A 245 -14.05 -17.08 -2.09
C LEU A 245 -12.77 -16.31 -2.45
N PRO A 246 -12.52 -15.08 -1.93
CA PRO A 246 -11.31 -14.32 -2.30
C PRO A 246 -10.03 -14.99 -1.76
N MET A 247 -10.11 -15.68 -0.64
CA MET A 247 -8.96 -16.38 -0.06
C MET A 247 -8.51 -17.53 -0.96
N ALA A 248 -9.45 -18.37 -1.40
CA ALA A 248 -9.18 -19.50 -2.30
C ALA A 248 -8.69 -19.02 -3.67
N ALA A 249 -9.32 -17.96 -4.22
CA ALA A 249 -8.90 -17.38 -5.48
C ALA A 249 -7.47 -16.82 -5.40
N ALA A 250 -7.11 -16.13 -4.31
CA ALA A 250 -5.76 -15.63 -4.10
C ALA A 250 -4.73 -16.76 -3.97
N TRP A 251 -5.06 -17.79 -3.21
CA TRP A 251 -4.20 -18.97 -3.07
C TRP A 251 -3.91 -19.63 -4.43
N ALA A 252 -4.96 -19.80 -5.24
CA ALA A 252 -4.82 -20.40 -6.56
C ALA A 252 -3.97 -19.52 -7.51
N VAL A 253 -4.11 -18.19 -7.46
CA VAL A 253 -3.29 -17.26 -8.26
C VAL A 253 -1.82 -17.33 -7.82
N VAL A 254 -1.54 -17.23 -6.52
CA VAL A 254 -0.18 -17.27 -5.98
C VAL A 254 0.52 -18.59 -6.34
N ARG A 255 -0.19 -19.71 -6.20
CA ARG A 255 0.33 -21.05 -6.54
C ARG A 255 0.54 -21.23 -8.05
N HIS A 256 -0.37 -20.69 -8.87
CA HIS A 256 -0.29 -20.77 -10.33
C HIS A 256 0.85 -19.92 -10.92
N LEU A 257 1.01 -18.69 -10.42
CA LEU A 257 2.09 -17.81 -10.88
C LEU A 257 3.45 -18.24 -10.35
N GLY A 258 3.53 -18.57 -9.07
CA GLY A 258 4.78 -18.82 -8.41
C GLY A 258 5.76 -17.64 -8.52
N ARG A 259 6.98 -17.78 -8.01
CA ARG A 259 7.99 -16.71 -8.10
C ARG A 259 8.31 -16.31 -9.56
N ASP A 260 8.41 -17.27 -10.47
CA ASP A 260 8.75 -17.00 -11.87
C ASP A 260 7.62 -16.25 -12.61
N GLY A 261 6.36 -16.56 -12.30
CA GLY A 261 5.21 -15.82 -12.84
C GLY A 261 5.21 -14.37 -12.39
N TYR A 262 5.44 -14.13 -11.11
CA TYR A 262 5.54 -12.77 -10.56
C TYR A 262 6.73 -12.01 -11.14
N ARG A 263 7.92 -12.62 -11.26
CA ARG A 263 9.08 -12.00 -11.90
C ARG A 263 8.76 -11.50 -13.30
N ARG A 264 8.13 -12.34 -14.14
CA ARG A 264 7.73 -11.91 -15.50
C ARG A 264 6.76 -10.74 -15.51
N LEU A 265 5.76 -10.76 -14.61
CA LEU A 265 4.76 -9.70 -14.52
C LEU A 265 5.37 -8.40 -13.97
N VAL A 266 6.24 -8.48 -12.97
CA VAL A 266 6.91 -7.32 -12.38
C VAL A 266 7.88 -6.70 -13.40
N ARG A 267 8.69 -7.49 -14.09
CA ARG A 267 9.57 -6.97 -15.16
C ARG A 267 8.76 -6.20 -16.20
N ALA A 268 7.71 -6.80 -16.76
CA ALA A 268 6.85 -6.13 -17.74
C ALA A 268 6.19 -4.85 -17.20
N THR A 269 5.81 -4.85 -15.92
CA THR A 269 5.28 -3.68 -15.23
C THR A 269 6.31 -2.56 -15.14
N LEU A 270 7.54 -2.87 -14.70
CA LEU A 270 8.58 -1.88 -14.46
C LEU A 270 9.14 -1.31 -15.77
N GLU A 271 9.40 -2.16 -16.78
CA GLU A 271 9.78 -1.70 -18.11
C GLU A 271 8.72 -0.75 -18.71
N THR A 272 7.43 -1.02 -18.46
CA THR A 272 6.34 -0.15 -18.91
C THR A 272 6.32 1.16 -18.11
N ALA A 273 6.53 1.11 -16.81
CA ALA A 273 6.61 2.29 -15.96
C ALA A 273 7.81 3.17 -16.33
N ASP A 274 8.96 2.59 -16.65
CA ASP A 274 10.14 3.33 -17.14
C ASP A 274 9.84 4.07 -18.44
N ARG A 275 9.17 3.43 -19.39
CA ARG A 275 8.74 4.05 -20.63
C ARG A 275 7.79 5.23 -20.41
N ILE A 276 6.82 5.05 -19.49
CA ILE A 276 5.88 6.12 -19.12
C ILE A 276 6.64 7.29 -18.48
N ARG A 277 7.52 7.03 -17.49
CA ARG A 277 8.34 8.08 -16.86
C ARG A 277 9.21 8.84 -17.88
N ALA A 278 9.87 8.10 -18.75
CA ALA A 278 10.68 8.71 -19.81
C ALA A 278 9.83 9.56 -20.75
N GLY A 279 8.66 9.07 -21.14
CA GLY A 279 7.73 9.82 -22.00
C GLY A 279 7.20 11.08 -21.35
N VAL A 280 6.81 11.03 -20.07
CA VAL A 280 6.38 12.22 -19.33
C VAL A 280 7.50 13.25 -19.22
N ARG A 281 8.71 12.81 -18.84
CA ARG A 281 9.89 13.70 -18.73
C ARG A 281 10.34 14.31 -20.05
N ALA A 282 9.98 13.72 -21.18
CA ALA A 282 10.27 14.25 -22.52
C ALA A 282 9.29 15.33 -22.96
N VAL A 283 8.17 15.51 -22.26
CA VAL A 283 7.17 16.55 -22.55
C VAL A 283 7.52 17.81 -21.77
N ASP A 284 7.83 18.89 -22.50
CA ASP A 284 8.07 20.20 -21.89
C ASP A 284 6.87 20.66 -21.06
N GLY A 285 7.11 21.19 -19.86
CA GLY A 285 6.08 21.63 -18.92
C GLY A 285 5.49 20.55 -18.02
N LEU A 286 5.92 19.27 -18.14
CA LEU A 286 5.57 18.17 -17.24
C LEU A 286 6.76 17.71 -16.42
N SER A 287 6.47 17.21 -15.21
CA SER A 287 7.44 16.68 -14.28
C SER A 287 6.92 15.38 -13.62
N VAL A 288 7.85 14.53 -13.18
CA VAL A 288 7.60 13.38 -12.32
C VAL A 288 8.29 13.67 -10.99
N PRO A 289 7.54 14.02 -9.92
CA PRO A 289 8.11 14.40 -8.63
C PRO A 289 8.76 13.22 -7.93
N GLY A 290 9.86 13.50 -7.23
CA GLY A 290 10.68 12.48 -6.58
C GLY A 290 11.47 11.64 -7.58
N ASP A 291 11.94 10.48 -7.12
CA ASP A 291 12.58 9.46 -7.98
C ASP A 291 11.84 8.11 -7.84
N PRO A 292 10.57 8.03 -8.29
CA PRO A 292 9.83 6.77 -8.26
C PRO A 292 10.47 5.78 -9.22
N ARG A 293 10.97 4.66 -8.67
CA ARG A 293 11.66 3.62 -9.46
C ARG A 293 10.75 2.47 -9.85
N HIS A 294 9.52 2.43 -9.32
CA HIS A 294 8.63 1.28 -9.47
C HIS A 294 7.38 1.64 -10.27
N HIS A 295 6.26 1.03 -9.93
CA HIS A 295 5.02 1.02 -10.70
C HIS A 295 4.05 2.16 -10.37
N LEU A 296 4.36 2.99 -9.38
CA LEU A 296 3.58 4.18 -9.03
C LEU A 296 4.33 5.43 -9.45
N LEU A 297 3.62 6.40 -9.97
CA LEU A 297 4.17 7.72 -10.26
C LEU A 297 3.07 8.78 -10.28
N SER A 298 3.46 10.02 -10.06
CA SER A 298 2.64 11.20 -10.26
C SER A 298 3.15 12.00 -11.46
N ILE A 299 2.24 12.63 -12.18
CA ILE A 299 2.56 13.64 -13.21
C ILE A 299 2.13 14.99 -12.67
N THR A 300 3.03 15.95 -12.62
CA THR A 300 2.78 17.32 -12.18
C THR A 300 3.25 18.31 -13.22
N ALA A 301 2.86 19.57 -13.09
CA ALA A 301 3.49 20.64 -13.85
C ALA A 301 4.96 20.76 -13.46
N ASP A 302 5.82 21.05 -14.44
CA ASP A 302 7.21 21.42 -14.16
C ASP A 302 7.25 22.92 -13.75
N PRO A 303 7.59 23.23 -12.50
CA PRO A 303 7.63 24.62 -12.03
C PRO A 303 8.77 25.45 -12.65
N ALA A 304 9.74 24.80 -13.28
CA ALA A 304 10.87 25.45 -13.93
C ALA A 304 10.63 25.72 -15.44
N ALA A 305 9.55 25.20 -16.01
CA ALA A 305 9.22 25.41 -17.42
C ALA A 305 8.71 26.83 -17.66
N ASP A 306 9.04 27.38 -18.82
CA ASP A 306 8.52 28.70 -19.25
C ASP A 306 6.99 28.68 -19.40
N GLU A 307 6.43 27.55 -19.82
CA GLU A 307 5.00 27.33 -19.98
C GLU A 307 4.57 26.04 -19.26
N PRO A 308 4.35 26.07 -17.92
CA PRO A 308 3.86 24.93 -17.18
C PRO A 308 2.48 24.46 -17.68
N VAL A 309 2.29 23.15 -17.75
CA VAL A 309 1.01 22.55 -18.17
C VAL A 309 0.00 22.66 -17.03
N ASN A 310 -1.23 23.12 -17.31
CA ASN A 310 -2.33 23.04 -16.35
C ASN A 310 -2.77 21.57 -16.17
N ILE A 311 -2.51 21.00 -15.01
CA ILE A 311 -2.75 19.57 -14.72
C ILE A 311 -4.25 19.21 -14.71
N PRO A 312 -5.16 20.02 -14.15
CA PRO A 312 -6.59 19.81 -14.31
C PRO A 312 -7.04 19.71 -15.77
N ALA A 313 -6.58 20.64 -16.63
CA ALA A 313 -6.90 20.62 -18.06
C ALA A 313 -6.34 19.38 -18.77
N LEU A 314 -5.11 18.96 -18.40
CA LEU A 314 -4.51 17.73 -18.93
C LEU A 314 -5.35 16.49 -18.53
N GLY A 315 -5.81 16.43 -17.27
CA GLY A 315 -6.65 15.36 -16.80
C GLY A 315 -7.97 15.25 -17.58
N GLU A 316 -8.61 16.38 -17.92
CA GLU A 316 -9.81 16.41 -18.75
C GLU A 316 -9.54 15.98 -20.20
N ALA A 317 -8.42 16.44 -20.78
CA ALA A 317 -8.04 16.07 -22.14
C ALA A 317 -7.73 14.57 -22.26
N LEU A 318 -7.10 13.97 -21.24
CA LEU A 318 -6.87 12.52 -21.18
C LEU A 318 -8.18 11.74 -20.95
N ALA A 319 -9.07 12.24 -20.09
CA ALA A 319 -10.38 11.62 -19.86
C ALA A 319 -11.24 11.62 -21.12
N ALA A 320 -11.19 12.67 -21.95
CA ALA A 320 -11.85 12.73 -23.25
C ALA A 320 -11.33 11.65 -24.25
N ARG A 321 -10.11 11.15 -24.04
CA ARG A 321 -9.47 10.02 -24.75
C ARG A 321 -9.67 8.68 -24.07
N HIS A 322 -10.58 8.62 -23.08
CA HIS A 322 -10.90 7.42 -22.27
C HIS A 322 -9.78 6.94 -21.35
N TRP A 323 -8.81 7.81 -21.00
CA TRP A 323 -7.81 7.55 -19.97
C TRP A 323 -8.28 8.12 -18.65
N HIS A 324 -8.56 7.26 -17.69
CA HIS A 324 -8.89 7.66 -16.32
C HIS A 324 -7.60 7.67 -15.47
N LEU A 325 -7.29 8.84 -14.90
CA LEU A 325 -6.19 9.02 -13.95
C LEU A 325 -6.74 9.66 -12.68
N ASP A 326 -6.32 9.14 -11.53
CA ASP A 326 -6.70 9.71 -10.25
C ASP A 326 -6.05 11.09 -10.08
N ARG A 327 -6.85 12.07 -9.70
CA ARG A 327 -6.35 13.42 -9.38
C ARG A 327 -5.84 13.45 -7.95
N GLN A 328 -4.77 14.19 -7.71
CA GLN A 328 -4.20 14.38 -6.38
C GLN A 328 -3.64 15.79 -6.22
N GLY A 329 -3.44 16.22 -4.97
CA GLY A 329 -2.90 17.56 -4.64
C GLY A 329 -2.86 17.83 -3.15
N PRO A 330 -2.18 18.91 -2.72
CA PRO A 330 -1.21 19.73 -3.46
C PRO A 330 0.17 19.08 -3.60
N PRO A 331 0.95 19.40 -4.67
CA PRO A 331 0.53 20.14 -5.87
C PRO A 331 -0.43 19.31 -6.72
N ASP A 332 -1.14 19.97 -7.65
CA ASP A 332 -2.01 19.28 -8.60
C ASP A 332 -1.21 18.23 -9.36
N GLY A 333 -1.74 16.99 -9.36
CA GLY A 333 -1.09 15.85 -9.98
C GLY A 333 -2.08 14.85 -10.56
N LEU A 334 -1.61 14.05 -11.51
CA LEU A 334 -2.31 12.89 -12.03
C LEU A 334 -1.54 11.64 -11.62
N HIS A 335 -2.21 10.75 -10.88
CA HIS A 335 -1.60 9.52 -10.38
C HIS A 335 -1.77 8.38 -11.37
N LEU A 336 -0.69 7.61 -11.55
CA LEU A 336 -0.69 6.38 -12.31
C LEU A 336 -0.23 5.20 -11.47
N THR A 337 -1.02 4.14 -11.53
CA THR A 337 -0.62 2.79 -11.10
C THR A 337 -0.40 1.94 -12.34
N VAL A 338 0.86 1.59 -12.61
CA VAL A 338 1.24 0.76 -13.76
C VAL A 338 1.23 -0.71 -13.40
N SER A 339 0.77 -1.54 -14.31
CA SER A 339 0.74 -3.00 -14.19
C SER A 339 1.12 -3.65 -15.52
N ALA A 340 1.33 -4.96 -15.53
CA ALA A 340 1.54 -5.73 -16.77
C ALA A 340 0.35 -5.59 -17.77
N GLY A 341 -0.83 -5.22 -17.29
CA GLY A 341 -1.99 -4.93 -18.12
C GLY A 341 -1.84 -3.71 -19.03
N ASN A 342 -0.92 -2.78 -18.69
CA ASN A 342 -0.67 -1.56 -19.47
C ASN A 342 0.31 -1.76 -20.64
N VAL A 343 1.00 -2.91 -20.71
CA VAL A 343 1.97 -3.19 -21.79
C VAL A 343 1.37 -2.99 -23.21
N PRO A 344 0.16 -3.48 -23.53
CA PRO A 344 -0.39 -3.33 -24.87
C PRO A 344 -0.73 -1.87 -25.24
N THR A 345 -1.03 -1.03 -24.27
CA THR A 345 -1.59 0.31 -24.48
C THR A 345 -0.61 1.45 -24.26
N VAL A 346 0.61 1.17 -23.79
CA VAL A 346 1.60 2.22 -23.43
C VAL A 346 1.97 3.13 -24.60
N ASN A 347 2.05 2.62 -25.82
CA ASN A 347 2.36 3.44 -26.99
C ASN A 347 1.24 4.42 -27.35
N GLU A 348 0.00 3.94 -27.28
CA GLU A 348 -1.20 4.75 -27.49
C GLU A 348 -1.30 5.84 -26.41
N TRP A 349 -1.12 5.44 -25.14
CA TRP A 349 -1.14 6.38 -24.02
C TRP A 349 -0.08 7.49 -24.17
N LEU A 350 1.15 7.17 -24.59
CA LEU A 350 2.20 8.17 -24.80
C LEU A 350 1.90 9.14 -25.97
N ALA A 351 1.26 8.63 -27.04
CA ALA A 351 0.81 9.48 -28.14
C ALA A 351 -0.31 10.43 -27.67
N ASP A 352 -1.31 9.88 -26.99
CA ASP A 352 -2.43 10.65 -26.43
C ASP A 352 -1.99 11.67 -25.38
N LEU A 353 -0.97 11.36 -24.57
CA LEU A 353 -0.37 12.32 -23.64
C LEU A 353 0.14 13.57 -24.38
N SER A 354 0.88 13.36 -25.48
CA SER A 354 1.43 14.47 -26.26
C SER A 354 0.33 15.36 -26.84
N ASP A 355 -0.71 14.76 -27.41
CA ASP A 355 -1.86 15.48 -27.97
C ASP A 355 -2.69 16.16 -26.88
N ALA A 356 -2.86 15.51 -25.72
CA ALA A 356 -3.57 16.08 -24.58
C ALA A 356 -2.87 17.29 -23.97
N VAL A 357 -1.54 17.33 -23.98
CA VAL A 357 -0.77 18.50 -23.52
C VAL A 357 -1.01 19.69 -24.44
N VAL A 358 -1.02 19.51 -25.76
CA VAL A 358 -1.35 20.57 -26.70
C VAL A 358 -2.74 21.15 -26.44
N GLU A 359 -3.73 20.24 -26.29
CA GLU A 359 -5.10 20.64 -25.99
C GLU A 359 -5.22 21.33 -24.62
N ALA A 360 -4.51 20.87 -23.59
CA ALA A 360 -4.51 21.50 -22.27
C ALA A 360 -3.97 22.94 -22.31
N ARG A 361 -2.92 23.19 -23.11
CA ARG A 361 -2.38 24.53 -23.31
C ARG A 361 -3.36 25.46 -24.04
N GLU A 362 -4.09 24.95 -25.04
CA GLU A 362 -5.14 25.70 -25.76
C GLU A 362 -6.32 26.08 -24.87
N ARG A 363 -6.70 25.17 -23.95
CA ARG A 363 -7.80 25.43 -23.01
C ARG A 363 -7.47 26.47 -21.95
N GLY A 364 -6.19 26.67 -21.64
CA GLY A 364 -5.72 27.57 -20.59
C GLY A 364 -5.98 27.05 -19.18
N ASN A 365 -5.92 27.92 -18.18
CA ASN A 365 -6.11 27.55 -16.79
C ASN A 365 -7.57 27.20 -16.53
N ILE A 366 -7.82 25.99 -16.11
CA ILE A 366 -9.08 25.50 -15.59
C ILE A 366 -8.86 25.28 -14.09
N ASP A 367 -9.73 25.82 -13.26
CA ASP A 367 -9.80 25.44 -11.85
C ASP A 367 -10.28 24.00 -11.77
N PRO A 368 -9.72 23.19 -10.87
CA PRO A 368 -10.18 21.82 -10.70
C PRO A 368 -11.68 21.84 -10.39
N ALA A 369 -12.48 21.31 -11.31
CA ALA A 369 -13.94 21.22 -11.14
C ALA A 369 -14.34 20.20 -10.06
N ASP A 370 -13.38 19.41 -9.59
CA ASP A 370 -13.54 18.38 -8.58
C ASP A 370 -12.23 18.19 -7.82
N ASP A 371 -12.31 18.20 -6.50
CA ASP A 371 -11.18 18.11 -5.55
C ASP A 371 -10.51 16.72 -5.52
N GLY A 372 -10.35 16.05 -6.64
CA GLY A 372 -9.65 14.77 -6.73
C GLY A 372 -10.04 13.80 -5.61
N SER A 373 -11.17 13.13 -5.73
CA SER A 373 -11.59 12.15 -4.73
C SER A 373 -10.95 10.78 -5.00
N TYR A 374 -10.19 10.27 -4.05
CA TYR A 374 -9.68 8.88 -4.07
C TYR A 374 -10.82 7.84 -4.04
N ALA A 375 -11.96 8.20 -3.46
CA ALA A 375 -13.16 7.37 -3.42
C ALA A 375 -14.39 8.26 -3.62
N THR A 376 -15.23 7.91 -4.57
CA THR A 376 -16.48 8.62 -4.84
C THR A 376 -17.48 8.39 -3.71
N LEU A 377 -18.08 9.48 -3.24
CA LEU A 377 -19.30 9.48 -2.44
C LEU A 377 -20.48 9.70 -3.40
N GLU A 378 -20.80 8.71 -4.26
CA GLU A 378 -21.84 8.71 -5.31
C GLU A 378 -21.59 9.64 -6.50
#